data_e371f51da7933df3dd95a8d2ba5be50e
#
_entry.id   e371f51da7933df3dd95a8d2ba5be50e
#
_cell.length_a   1.000
_cell.length_b   1.000
_cell.length_c   1.000
_cell.angle_alpha   90.00
_cell.angle_beta   90.00
_cell.angle_gamma   90.00
#
_symmetry.space_group_name_H-M   'P 1'
#
loop_
_entity.id
_entity.type
_entity.pdbx_description
1 polymer ?
#
loop_
_entity_poly.entity_id
_entity_poly.type
_entity_poly.pdbx_seq_one_letter_code
_entity_poly.pdbx_strand_id
1 'polypeptide(L)'
;MIPEMSERSTKLRARVQEFMDEHIMPNEALYYQQIEEADDRWDCPPILNELKTKAKAAGLWNLFLPESDKGAGLSNLEYAPISEVMGRVHFGSEVFNCSAPDTGNMEVLERYATEENKERWLKPLLDGEIRSAFAMTEPAVASSDATNIESSIVRDGDEYVINGRKWWTSGILDRRCKILIFMGKTDPTAEKHKQQSMILVPVETKGITVNRALTVFGYDHAPHGHGDVTFENVRVPASNMLLGEGRGFEIAQGRLGPGRIHHCMRCIGQAERALEAMKTRANSRVAFGTKLSEKGALRHKVAEARIKIDQTRLMVLYAAHKMDTVGNKAARKEIAMIKVAAPRMAREIIDEAIPGHGGGGVSQEFKLAYAYGSNRTLRLADGPDEVHLEAIAKAEFRKND
;
A
#
# COMPACT_ATOMS: atom_id res chain seq x y z
N MET A 1 17.64 -20.80 -2.09
CA MET A 1 18.17 -20.40 -0.76
C MET A 1 17.90 -18.92 -0.64
N ILE A 2 17.46 -18.44 0.51
CA ILE A 2 17.31 -16.99 0.77
C ILE A 2 18.69 -16.52 1.21
N PRO A 3 19.29 -15.48 0.56
CA PRO A 3 20.57 -14.95 0.96
C PRO A 3 20.52 -14.34 2.36
N GLU A 4 21.66 -14.26 3.02
CA GLU A 4 21.79 -13.49 4.27
C GLU A 4 21.51 -12.01 3.99
N MET A 5 20.90 -11.32 4.96
CA MET A 5 20.69 -9.88 4.90
C MET A 5 22.04 -9.15 4.90
N SER A 6 22.17 -8.16 4.04
CA SER A 6 23.36 -7.32 4.04
C SER A 6 23.53 -6.59 5.38
N GLU A 7 24.75 -6.28 5.76
CA GLU A 7 25.06 -5.49 6.96
C GLU A 7 24.34 -4.13 6.91
N ARG A 8 24.23 -3.53 5.72
CA ARG A 8 23.52 -2.28 5.48
C ARG A 8 22.03 -2.41 5.81
N SER A 9 21.35 -3.44 5.29
CA SER A 9 19.94 -3.70 5.57
C SER A 9 19.71 -3.94 7.06
N THR A 10 20.56 -4.72 7.70
CA THR A 10 20.51 -5.00 9.14
C THR A 10 20.65 -3.74 9.98
N LYS A 11 21.61 -2.86 9.65
CA LYS A 11 21.79 -1.57 10.34
C LYS A 11 20.61 -0.63 10.14
N LEU A 12 20.12 -0.51 8.90
CA LEU A 12 18.95 0.35 8.63
C LEU A 12 17.68 -0.16 9.31
N ARG A 13 17.47 -1.48 9.30
CA ARG A 13 16.36 -2.08 10.03
C ARG A 13 16.41 -1.75 11.53
N ALA A 14 17.57 -1.88 12.15
CA ALA A 14 17.76 -1.55 13.57
C ALA A 14 17.43 -0.07 13.84
N ARG A 15 17.94 0.85 13.01
CA ARG A 15 17.65 2.30 13.14
C ARG A 15 16.16 2.64 12.94
N VAL A 16 15.50 1.98 11.97
CA VAL A 16 14.05 2.16 11.78
C VAL A 16 13.28 1.59 12.96
N GLN A 17 13.70 0.44 13.52
CA GLN A 17 13.07 -0.13 14.73
C GLN A 17 13.20 0.83 15.91
N GLU A 18 14.40 1.35 16.19
CA GLU A 18 14.63 2.34 17.23
C GLU A 18 13.75 3.59 17.05
N PHE A 19 13.68 4.12 15.83
CA PHE A 19 12.83 5.28 15.52
C PHE A 19 11.33 4.97 15.72
N MET A 20 10.88 3.76 15.35
CA MET A 20 9.51 3.33 15.60
C MET A 20 9.19 3.27 17.09
N ASP A 21 10.10 2.70 17.88
CA ASP A 21 9.91 2.51 19.33
C ASP A 21 9.98 3.82 20.11
N GLU A 22 10.88 4.73 19.74
CA GLU A 22 11.09 6.01 20.44
C GLU A 22 10.12 7.12 20.01
N HIS A 23 9.73 7.13 18.74
CA HIS A 23 9.01 8.28 18.19
C HIS A 23 7.61 7.94 17.65
N ILE A 24 7.41 6.80 16.96
CA ILE A 24 6.13 6.53 16.29
C ILE A 24 5.14 5.86 17.23
N MET A 25 5.53 4.76 17.87
CA MET A 25 4.61 3.98 18.72
C MET A 25 4.09 4.80 19.93
N PRO A 26 4.91 5.62 20.61
CA PRO A 26 4.40 6.45 21.70
C PRO A 26 3.42 7.54 21.26
N ASN A 27 3.50 7.99 20.03
CA ASN A 27 2.66 9.05 19.46
C ASN A 27 1.45 8.52 18.66
N GLU A 28 1.21 7.21 18.64
CA GLU A 28 0.09 6.65 17.88
C GLU A 28 -1.27 7.14 18.40
N ALA A 29 -1.46 7.23 19.70
CA ALA A 29 -2.69 7.75 20.28
C ALA A 29 -2.92 9.23 19.91
N LEU A 30 -1.87 10.04 19.99
CA LEU A 30 -1.90 11.46 19.62
C LEU A 30 -2.24 11.66 18.14
N TYR A 31 -1.70 10.80 17.25
CA TYR A 31 -2.02 10.85 15.82
C TYR A 31 -3.52 10.71 15.57
N TYR A 32 -4.17 9.71 16.16
CA TYR A 32 -5.61 9.51 15.98
C TYR A 32 -6.44 10.59 16.68
N GLN A 33 -6.01 11.05 17.86
CA GLN A 33 -6.68 12.15 18.56
C GLN A 33 -6.69 13.42 17.70
N GLN A 34 -5.56 13.79 17.10
CA GLN A 34 -5.47 14.96 16.23
C GLN A 34 -6.36 14.87 14.99
N ILE A 35 -6.60 13.67 14.44
CA ILE A 35 -7.55 13.45 13.33
C ILE A 35 -9.00 13.62 13.82
N GLU A 36 -9.33 13.12 15.00
CA GLU A 36 -10.69 13.20 15.57
C GLU A 36 -11.06 14.61 15.99
N GLU A 37 -10.10 15.40 16.46
CA GLU A 37 -10.28 16.78 16.94
C GLU A 37 -10.09 17.84 15.85
N ALA A 38 -9.63 17.46 14.64
CA ALA A 38 -9.41 18.41 13.56
C ALA A 38 -10.73 18.97 12.99
N ASP A 39 -10.76 20.25 12.66
CA ASP A 39 -11.86 20.90 11.95
C ASP A 39 -12.10 20.25 10.57
N ASP A 40 -11.03 19.90 9.87
CA ASP A 40 -11.04 19.08 8.67
C ASP A 40 -10.19 17.81 8.91
N ARG A 41 -10.85 16.67 9.06
CA ARG A 41 -10.20 15.38 9.31
C ARG A 41 -9.30 14.89 8.18
N TRP A 42 -9.38 15.52 7.00
CA TRP A 42 -8.54 15.25 5.84
C TRP A 42 -7.23 16.05 5.82
N ASP A 43 -7.05 16.95 6.79
CA ASP A 43 -5.79 17.63 7.02
C ASP A 43 -4.75 16.70 7.65
N CYS A 44 -3.49 17.00 7.37
CA CYS A 44 -2.37 16.26 7.95
C CYS A 44 -2.25 16.53 9.45
N PRO A 45 -2.31 15.49 10.30
CA PRO A 45 -2.10 15.68 11.73
C PRO A 45 -0.73 16.32 12.03
N PRO A 46 -0.65 17.34 12.89
CA PRO A 46 0.60 18.01 13.22
C PRO A 46 1.73 17.05 13.63
N ILE A 47 1.41 16.05 14.47
CA ILE A 47 2.39 15.04 14.89
C ILE A 47 3.01 14.28 13.72
N LEU A 48 2.26 14.01 12.65
CA LEU A 48 2.80 13.33 11.49
C LEU A 48 3.88 14.16 10.79
N ASN A 49 3.69 15.49 10.67
CA ASN A 49 4.70 16.39 10.09
C ASN A 49 5.96 16.48 10.96
N GLU A 50 5.82 16.48 12.28
CA GLU A 50 6.95 16.45 13.21
C GLU A 50 7.76 15.16 13.05
N LEU A 51 7.08 14.01 13.00
CA LEU A 51 7.72 12.71 12.82
C LEU A 51 8.42 12.60 11.46
N LYS A 52 7.81 13.10 10.38
CA LYS A 52 8.42 13.17 9.04
C LYS A 52 9.69 14.03 9.05
N THR A 53 9.66 15.17 9.72
CA THR A 53 10.85 16.05 9.88
C THR A 53 11.98 15.33 10.62
N LYS A 54 11.67 14.62 11.71
CA LYS A 54 12.65 13.81 12.45
C LYS A 54 13.22 12.68 11.61
N ALA A 55 12.37 11.96 10.85
CA ALA A 55 12.80 10.87 9.99
C ALA A 55 13.75 11.34 8.88
N LYS A 56 13.46 12.50 8.27
CA LYS A 56 14.37 13.15 7.31
C LYS A 56 15.71 13.49 7.94
N ALA A 57 15.71 14.15 9.10
CA ALA A 57 16.93 14.51 9.81
C ALA A 57 17.77 13.30 10.21
N ALA A 58 17.12 12.18 10.51
CA ALA A 58 17.77 10.91 10.79
C ALA A 58 18.26 10.16 9.52
N GLY A 59 18.04 10.69 8.31
CA GLY A 59 18.39 10.00 7.05
C GLY A 59 17.59 8.71 6.81
N LEU A 60 16.35 8.63 7.32
CA LEU A 60 15.43 7.52 7.17
C LEU A 60 14.27 7.95 6.25
N TRP A 61 14.59 8.27 4.99
CA TRP A 61 13.65 8.86 4.04
C TRP A 61 13.72 8.18 2.67
N ASN A 62 12.58 7.97 2.01
CA ASN A 62 12.49 7.35 0.68
C ASN A 62 13.21 5.99 0.56
N LEU A 63 13.20 5.17 1.60
CA LEU A 63 13.93 3.90 1.64
C LEU A 63 13.43 2.86 0.63
N PHE A 64 12.25 3.07 0.07
CA PHE A 64 11.55 2.10 -0.80
C PHE A 64 12.02 2.11 -2.26
N LEU A 65 12.58 3.24 -2.76
CA LEU A 65 12.83 3.44 -4.20
C LEU A 65 14.07 2.65 -4.63
N PRO A 66 13.90 1.52 -5.36
CA PRO A 66 15.04 0.68 -5.76
C PRO A 66 15.75 1.29 -6.98
N GLU A 67 17.03 0.98 -7.10
CA GLU A 67 17.83 1.30 -8.31
C GLU A 67 17.86 2.79 -8.69
N SER A 68 17.57 3.70 -7.76
CA SER A 68 17.56 5.15 -7.98
C SER A 68 18.45 5.85 -6.96
N ASP A 69 19.17 6.87 -7.41
CA ASP A 69 19.96 7.79 -6.57
C ASP A 69 19.07 8.70 -5.71
N LYS A 70 17.77 8.79 -6.04
CA LYS A 70 16.76 9.53 -5.29
C LYS A 70 16.22 8.78 -4.08
N GLY A 71 16.52 7.48 -3.96
CA GLY A 71 16.18 6.61 -2.83
C GLY A 71 17.42 6.17 -2.06
N ALA A 72 17.24 5.19 -1.18
CA ALA A 72 18.35 4.59 -0.44
C ALA A 72 19.16 3.57 -1.25
N GLY A 73 18.76 3.25 -2.49
CA GLY A 73 19.40 2.25 -3.35
C GLY A 73 19.37 0.83 -2.75
N LEU A 74 18.33 0.51 -1.99
CA LEU A 74 18.11 -0.83 -1.43
C LEU A 74 17.47 -1.73 -2.48
N SER A 75 17.86 -2.99 -2.52
CA SER A 75 17.11 -4.02 -3.24
C SER A 75 15.78 -4.32 -2.54
N ASN A 76 14.86 -5.02 -3.22
CA ASN A 76 13.61 -5.44 -2.60
C ASN A 76 13.85 -6.35 -1.38
N LEU A 77 14.85 -7.22 -1.46
CA LEU A 77 15.24 -8.09 -0.36
C LEU A 77 15.77 -7.29 0.85
N GLU A 78 16.59 -6.27 0.62
CA GLU A 78 17.12 -5.40 1.68
C GLU A 78 16.03 -4.53 2.32
N TYR A 79 15.06 -4.07 1.52
CA TYR A 79 13.95 -3.24 2.01
C TYR A 79 12.87 -4.05 2.77
N ALA A 80 12.71 -5.34 2.46
CA ALA A 80 11.65 -6.18 3.04
C ALA A 80 11.58 -6.13 4.58
N PRO A 81 12.66 -6.40 5.33
CA PRO A 81 12.62 -6.37 6.79
C PRO A 81 12.42 -4.97 7.37
N ILE A 82 12.78 -3.93 6.63
CA ILE A 82 12.59 -2.53 7.02
C ILE A 82 11.10 -2.17 6.89
N SER A 83 10.48 -2.52 5.77
CA SER A 83 9.05 -2.30 5.52
C SER A 83 8.16 -3.09 6.49
N GLU A 84 8.60 -4.29 6.91
CA GLU A 84 7.93 -5.06 7.96
C GLU A 84 7.86 -4.25 9.27
N VAL A 85 8.96 -3.67 9.70
CA VAL A 85 9.03 -2.85 10.92
C VAL A 85 8.09 -1.64 10.81
N MET A 86 8.13 -0.92 9.69
CA MET A 86 7.24 0.22 9.44
C MET A 86 5.76 -0.18 9.47
N GLY A 87 5.44 -1.41 9.02
CA GLY A 87 4.08 -1.93 8.96
C GLY A 87 3.43 -2.18 10.32
N ARG A 88 4.18 -2.17 11.43
CA ARG A 88 3.64 -2.38 12.78
C ARG A 88 2.62 -1.31 13.20
N VAL A 89 2.76 -0.07 12.66
CA VAL A 89 1.82 1.03 12.86
C VAL A 89 1.22 1.41 11.52
N HIS A 90 -0.09 1.67 11.46
CA HIS A 90 -0.81 1.88 10.19
C HIS A 90 -0.21 3.03 9.36
N PHE A 91 0.08 4.16 9.99
CA PHE A 91 0.72 5.31 9.34
C PHE A 91 2.25 5.26 9.35
N GLY A 92 2.86 4.24 9.95
CA GLY A 92 4.31 4.17 10.18
C GLY A 92 5.14 4.33 8.90
N SER A 93 4.73 3.70 7.79
CA SER A 93 5.44 3.83 6.52
C SER A 93 5.34 5.26 5.93
N GLU A 94 4.29 6.02 6.23
CA GLU A 94 4.17 7.41 5.77
C GLU A 94 5.19 8.34 6.43
N VAL A 95 5.54 8.09 7.69
CA VAL A 95 6.57 8.88 8.40
C VAL A 95 7.90 8.88 7.65
N PHE A 96 8.21 7.78 6.95
CA PHE A 96 9.44 7.61 6.16
C PHE A 96 9.24 7.88 4.66
N ASN A 97 8.10 8.45 4.26
CA ASN A 97 7.68 8.64 2.86
C ASN A 97 7.65 7.32 2.06
N CYS A 98 7.28 6.23 2.70
CA CYS A 98 7.27 4.87 2.14
C CYS A 98 5.87 4.27 2.05
N SER A 99 4.81 5.10 2.00
CA SER A 99 3.42 4.63 1.98
C SER A 99 2.81 4.60 0.59
N ALA A 100 1.84 3.71 0.38
CA ALA A 100 1.00 3.72 -0.81
C ALA A 100 -0.08 4.83 -0.72
N PRO A 101 -0.55 5.37 -1.86
CA PRO A 101 -0.20 5.01 -3.23
C PRO A 101 1.08 5.69 -3.73
N ASP A 102 1.66 6.63 -2.94
CA ASP A 102 2.75 7.50 -3.38
C ASP A 102 3.98 6.72 -3.84
N THR A 103 4.37 5.66 -3.12
CA THR A 103 5.52 4.83 -3.53
C THR A 103 5.38 4.31 -4.96
N GLY A 104 4.22 3.72 -5.28
CA GLY A 104 3.96 3.21 -6.63
C GLY A 104 3.84 4.33 -7.67
N ASN A 105 3.29 5.49 -7.30
CA ASN A 105 3.17 6.63 -8.21
C ASN A 105 4.53 7.30 -8.45
N MET A 106 5.38 7.41 -7.43
CA MET A 106 6.76 7.90 -7.57
C MET A 106 7.59 7.00 -8.50
N GLU A 107 7.45 5.66 -8.39
CA GLU A 107 8.11 4.73 -9.31
C GLU A 107 7.61 4.89 -10.76
N VAL A 108 6.31 5.12 -10.96
CA VAL A 108 5.75 5.40 -12.30
C VAL A 108 6.31 6.70 -12.86
N LEU A 109 6.35 7.76 -12.07
CA LEU A 109 6.89 9.05 -12.49
C LEU A 109 8.38 8.94 -12.81
N GLU A 110 9.16 8.26 -11.98
CA GLU A 110 10.60 8.08 -12.21
C GLU A 110 10.88 7.35 -13.52
N ARG A 111 10.10 6.31 -13.84
CA ARG A 111 10.32 5.48 -15.02
C ARG A 111 9.74 6.04 -16.32
N TYR A 112 8.62 6.75 -16.25
CA TYR A 112 7.79 7.01 -17.44
C TYR A 112 7.43 8.47 -17.67
N ALA A 113 7.64 9.37 -16.70
CA ALA A 113 7.34 10.78 -16.86
C ALA A 113 8.44 11.53 -17.62
N THR A 114 8.06 12.64 -18.27
CA THR A 114 9.02 13.59 -18.84
C THR A 114 9.80 14.30 -17.73
N GLU A 115 10.98 14.84 -18.02
CA GLU A 115 11.77 15.57 -17.01
C GLU A 115 10.99 16.78 -16.44
N GLU A 116 10.20 17.46 -17.24
CA GLU A 116 9.31 18.54 -16.78
C GLU A 116 8.31 18.02 -15.73
N ASN A 117 7.66 16.89 -16.00
CA ASN A 117 6.71 16.29 -15.07
C ASN A 117 7.41 15.68 -13.83
N LYS A 118 8.66 15.22 -13.94
CA LYS A 118 9.45 14.81 -12.77
C LYS A 118 9.76 16.00 -11.86
N GLU A 119 10.23 17.13 -12.40
CA GLU A 119 10.48 18.34 -11.61
C GLU A 119 9.18 18.85 -10.96
N ARG A 120 8.09 18.85 -11.71
CA ARG A 120 6.82 19.38 -11.24
C ARG A 120 6.13 18.50 -10.18
N TRP A 121 6.20 17.18 -10.30
CA TRP A 121 5.40 16.26 -9.51
C TRP A 121 6.22 15.25 -8.69
N LEU A 122 7.24 14.63 -9.29
CA LEU A 122 8.05 13.64 -8.60
C LEU A 122 8.90 14.26 -7.49
N LYS A 123 9.54 15.38 -7.75
CA LYS A 123 10.38 16.05 -6.76
C LYS A 123 9.61 16.42 -5.49
N PRO A 124 8.48 17.16 -5.52
CA PRO A 124 7.73 17.46 -4.30
C PRO A 124 7.12 16.21 -3.64
N LEU A 125 6.84 15.11 -4.37
CA LEU A 125 6.46 13.83 -3.79
C LEU A 125 7.63 13.19 -3.02
N LEU A 126 8.83 13.18 -3.60
CA LEU A 126 10.05 12.69 -2.93
C LEU A 126 10.41 13.55 -1.72
N ASP A 127 10.17 14.85 -1.79
CA ASP A 127 10.33 15.77 -0.67
C ASP A 127 9.23 15.62 0.39
N GLY A 128 8.16 14.88 0.10
CA GLY A 128 7.01 14.69 0.98
C GLY A 128 6.19 15.93 1.24
N GLU A 129 6.28 16.92 0.35
CA GLU A 129 5.51 18.16 0.38
C GLU A 129 4.08 17.96 -0.09
N ILE A 130 3.90 17.10 -1.10
CA ILE A 130 2.61 16.72 -1.63
C ILE A 130 2.38 15.22 -1.52
N ARG A 131 1.13 14.82 -1.75
CA ARG A 131 0.73 13.42 -1.94
C ARG A 131 0.09 13.22 -3.29
N SER A 132 -0.18 11.95 -3.63
CA SER A 132 -0.76 11.56 -4.90
C SER A 132 -1.88 10.54 -4.73
N ALA A 133 -2.65 10.34 -5.80
CA ALA A 133 -3.65 9.30 -5.88
C ALA A 133 -3.53 8.49 -7.18
N PHE A 134 -4.16 7.30 -7.21
CA PHE A 134 -4.22 6.45 -8.39
C PHE A 134 -5.67 6.13 -8.73
N ALA A 135 -6.16 6.66 -9.86
CA ALA A 135 -7.54 6.61 -10.30
C ALA A 135 -7.73 5.55 -11.40
N MET A 136 -7.88 4.28 -11.00
CA MET A 136 -8.04 3.15 -11.92
C MET A 136 -9.41 2.51 -11.81
N THR A 137 -9.82 2.10 -10.61
CA THR A 137 -11.01 1.30 -10.34
C THR A 137 -12.30 2.05 -10.60
N GLU A 138 -13.29 1.42 -11.25
CA GLU A 138 -14.58 1.99 -11.60
C GLU A 138 -15.73 1.27 -10.91
N PRO A 139 -16.81 1.98 -10.49
CA PRO A 139 -17.94 1.34 -9.83
C PRO A 139 -18.82 0.52 -10.77
N ALA A 140 -18.86 0.85 -12.07
CA ALA A 140 -19.77 0.25 -13.04
C ALA A 140 -19.26 -1.07 -13.63
N VAL A 141 -17.96 -1.36 -13.51
CA VAL A 141 -17.33 -2.53 -14.14
C VAL A 141 -16.44 -3.30 -13.18
N ALA A 142 -16.20 -4.59 -13.49
CA ALA A 142 -15.25 -5.42 -12.75
C ALA A 142 -13.80 -5.02 -13.11
N SER A 143 -13.27 -4.00 -12.43
CA SER A 143 -11.96 -3.39 -12.73
C SER A 143 -10.75 -4.28 -12.35
N SER A 144 -10.97 -5.43 -11.71
CA SER A 144 -9.95 -6.47 -11.56
C SER A 144 -9.45 -7.02 -12.90
N ASP A 145 -10.30 -7.00 -13.93
CA ASP A 145 -9.88 -7.05 -15.34
C ASP A 145 -9.76 -5.62 -15.85
N ALA A 146 -8.54 -5.11 -15.93
CA ALA A 146 -8.25 -3.74 -16.38
C ALA A 146 -8.75 -3.43 -17.79
N THR A 147 -9.04 -4.46 -18.60
CA THR A 147 -9.59 -4.28 -19.95
C THR A 147 -11.07 -3.86 -19.95
N ASN A 148 -11.76 -4.00 -18.80
CA ASN A 148 -13.15 -3.58 -18.62
C ASN A 148 -13.30 -2.09 -18.31
N ILE A 149 -12.22 -1.35 -18.05
CA ILE A 149 -12.26 0.09 -17.77
C ILE A 149 -12.94 0.82 -18.92
N GLU A 150 -13.93 1.66 -18.61
CA GLU A 150 -14.78 2.39 -19.58
C GLU A 150 -14.48 3.90 -19.62
N SER A 151 -13.89 4.47 -18.57
CA SER A 151 -13.50 5.88 -18.55
C SER A 151 -12.64 6.21 -19.76
N SER A 152 -12.91 7.35 -20.43
CA SER A 152 -12.28 7.74 -21.68
C SER A 152 -11.19 8.81 -21.50
N ILE A 153 -10.20 8.76 -22.38
CA ILE A 153 -9.16 9.78 -22.57
C ILE A 153 -9.13 10.07 -24.07
N VAL A 154 -9.69 11.20 -24.50
CA VAL A 154 -9.85 11.53 -25.91
C VAL A 154 -8.94 12.71 -26.28
N ARG A 155 -8.11 12.55 -27.32
CA ARG A 155 -7.25 13.63 -27.83
C ARG A 155 -8.06 14.74 -28.45
N ASP A 156 -7.77 16.00 -28.06
CA ASP A 156 -8.35 17.21 -28.64
C ASP A 156 -7.24 18.28 -28.79
N GLY A 157 -6.63 18.30 -29.96
CA GLY A 157 -5.48 19.15 -30.24
C GLY A 157 -4.28 18.83 -29.35
N ASP A 158 -3.84 19.81 -28.56
CA ASP A 158 -2.72 19.69 -27.64
C ASP A 158 -3.13 19.28 -26.22
N GLU A 159 -4.39 18.88 -26.05
CA GLU A 159 -4.94 18.42 -24.79
C GLU A 159 -5.58 17.03 -24.90
N TYR A 160 -5.86 16.43 -23.76
CA TYR A 160 -6.78 15.30 -23.61
C TYR A 160 -7.99 15.71 -22.80
N VAL A 161 -9.16 15.22 -23.21
CA VAL A 161 -10.44 15.34 -22.50
C VAL A 161 -10.74 14.02 -21.82
N ILE A 162 -10.94 14.06 -20.52
CA ILE A 162 -11.12 12.89 -19.68
C ILE A 162 -12.56 12.90 -19.15
N ASN A 163 -13.24 11.73 -19.29
CA ASN A 163 -14.57 11.51 -18.76
C ASN A 163 -14.66 10.14 -18.09
N GLY A 164 -15.37 10.06 -16.96
CA GLY A 164 -15.62 8.81 -16.27
C GLY A 164 -15.84 8.97 -14.77
N ARG A 165 -16.02 7.85 -14.08
CA ARG A 165 -16.14 7.79 -12.62
C ARG A 165 -15.21 6.75 -12.06
N LYS A 166 -14.44 7.14 -11.07
CA LYS A 166 -13.50 6.28 -10.35
C LYS A 166 -13.91 6.18 -8.89
N TRP A 167 -13.68 5.04 -8.28
CA TRP A 167 -13.84 4.88 -6.85
C TRP A 167 -12.63 4.17 -6.24
N TRP A 168 -12.56 4.06 -4.92
CA TRP A 168 -11.38 3.58 -4.22
C TRP A 168 -10.10 4.33 -4.65
N THR A 169 -10.26 5.60 -5.01
CA THR A 169 -9.15 6.49 -5.32
C THR A 169 -8.51 6.93 -4.01
N SER A 170 -7.63 6.07 -3.51
CA SER A 170 -6.99 6.24 -2.21
C SER A 170 -6.02 7.42 -2.22
N GLY A 171 -6.09 8.24 -1.18
CA GLY A 171 -5.27 9.45 -1.03
C GLY A 171 -5.90 10.74 -1.58
N ILE A 172 -6.97 10.66 -2.38
CA ILE A 172 -7.59 11.86 -3.01
C ILE A 172 -8.23 12.82 -2.00
N LEU A 173 -8.61 12.34 -0.81
CA LEU A 173 -9.22 13.16 0.23
C LEU A 173 -8.20 13.97 1.02
N ASP A 174 -6.96 13.51 1.08
CA ASP A 174 -5.86 14.21 1.78
C ASP A 174 -5.63 15.58 1.13
N ARG A 175 -5.63 16.65 1.93
CA ARG A 175 -5.46 18.03 1.44
C ARG A 175 -4.10 18.28 0.78
N ARG A 176 -3.12 17.43 1.04
CA ARG A 176 -1.80 17.43 0.39
C ARG A 176 -1.82 16.73 -0.96
N CYS A 177 -2.88 16.02 -1.35
CA CYS A 177 -2.97 15.37 -2.65
C CYS A 177 -3.08 16.43 -3.76
N LYS A 178 -2.09 16.46 -4.67
CA LYS A 178 -2.02 17.47 -5.74
C LYS A 178 -2.05 16.87 -7.14
N ILE A 179 -1.73 15.58 -7.26
CA ILE A 179 -1.64 14.89 -8.54
C ILE A 179 -2.23 13.49 -8.45
N LEU A 180 -2.92 13.05 -9.47
CA LEU A 180 -3.34 11.68 -9.63
C LEU A 180 -2.90 11.11 -10.98
N ILE A 181 -2.68 9.80 -11.02
CA ILE A 181 -2.50 9.03 -12.24
C ILE A 181 -3.85 8.43 -12.60
N PHE A 182 -4.39 8.86 -13.74
CA PHE A 182 -5.68 8.39 -14.24
C PHE A 182 -5.48 7.33 -15.33
N MET A 183 -6.19 6.20 -15.22
CA MET A 183 -6.22 5.16 -16.26
C MET A 183 -7.57 5.18 -16.98
N GLY A 184 -7.53 5.27 -18.33
CA GLY A 184 -8.73 5.28 -19.16
C GLY A 184 -8.44 4.75 -20.56
N LYS A 185 -9.48 4.55 -21.38
CA LYS A 185 -9.37 4.14 -22.78
C LYS A 185 -9.08 5.33 -23.69
N THR A 186 -7.99 5.22 -24.47
CA THR A 186 -7.69 6.15 -25.56
C THR A 186 -8.19 5.63 -26.90
N ASP A 187 -8.11 4.30 -27.15
CA ASP A 187 -8.58 3.68 -28.37
C ASP A 187 -9.33 2.38 -28.06
N PRO A 188 -10.68 2.40 -28.03
CA PRO A 188 -11.48 1.19 -27.77
C PRO A 188 -11.42 0.16 -28.90
N THR A 189 -10.88 0.52 -30.08
CA THR A 189 -10.77 -0.37 -31.25
C THR A 189 -9.43 -1.10 -31.33
N ALA A 190 -8.45 -0.66 -30.54
CA ALA A 190 -7.14 -1.28 -30.48
C ALA A 190 -7.18 -2.70 -29.88
N GLU A 191 -6.09 -3.45 -30.02
CA GLU A 191 -5.91 -4.74 -29.36
C GLU A 191 -6.19 -4.65 -27.85
N LYS A 192 -6.78 -5.68 -27.27
CA LYS A 192 -7.30 -5.73 -25.90
C LYS A 192 -6.41 -5.06 -24.84
N HIS A 193 -5.09 -5.24 -24.89
CA HIS A 193 -4.14 -4.70 -23.92
C HIS A 193 -3.49 -3.37 -24.35
N LYS A 194 -3.91 -2.80 -25.47
CA LYS A 194 -3.45 -1.51 -26.00
C LYS A 194 -4.54 -0.44 -26.02
N GLN A 195 -5.71 -0.71 -25.43
CA GLN A 195 -6.82 0.23 -25.37
C GLN A 195 -6.62 1.32 -24.33
N GLN A 196 -5.93 1.00 -23.21
CA GLN A 196 -5.81 1.89 -22.06
C GLN A 196 -4.49 2.67 -22.07
N SER A 197 -4.58 3.88 -21.58
CA SER A 197 -3.45 4.78 -21.33
C SER A 197 -3.47 5.28 -19.89
N MET A 198 -2.36 5.82 -19.43
CA MET A 198 -2.27 6.53 -18.15
C MET A 198 -1.82 7.96 -18.36
N ILE A 199 -2.47 8.89 -17.67
CA ILE A 199 -2.23 10.31 -17.80
C ILE A 199 -2.19 10.97 -16.42
N LEU A 200 -1.33 11.98 -16.27
CA LEU A 200 -1.23 12.80 -15.07
C LEU A 200 -2.36 13.83 -15.05
N VAL A 201 -3.10 13.89 -13.94
CA VAL A 201 -4.20 14.83 -13.75
C VAL A 201 -4.01 15.59 -12.45
N PRO A 202 -3.73 16.89 -12.47
CA PRO A 202 -3.73 17.74 -11.28
C PRO A 202 -5.11 17.72 -10.62
N VAL A 203 -5.15 17.56 -9.29
CA VAL A 203 -6.42 17.39 -8.54
C VAL A 203 -7.32 18.63 -8.65
N GLU A 204 -6.74 19.82 -8.82
CA GLU A 204 -7.46 21.08 -8.92
C GLU A 204 -8.01 21.37 -10.35
N THR A 205 -7.84 20.43 -11.29
CA THR A 205 -8.33 20.59 -12.66
C THR A 205 -9.87 20.66 -12.66
N LYS A 206 -10.41 21.64 -13.39
CA LYS A 206 -11.86 21.81 -13.53
C LYS A 206 -12.52 20.55 -14.08
N GLY A 207 -13.66 20.17 -13.52
CA GLY A 207 -14.42 18.98 -13.92
C GLY A 207 -14.18 17.74 -13.02
N ILE A 208 -13.30 17.86 -12.02
CA ILE A 208 -13.09 16.81 -11.01
C ILE A 208 -14.00 17.11 -9.82
N THR A 209 -14.79 16.11 -9.43
CA THR A 209 -15.67 16.18 -8.25
C THR A 209 -15.42 14.95 -7.38
N VAL A 210 -15.01 15.16 -6.14
CA VAL A 210 -14.98 14.11 -5.12
C VAL A 210 -16.39 13.99 -4.53
N ASN A 211 -17.10 12.92 -4.88
CA ASN A 211 -18.50 12.74 -4.53
C ASN A 211 -18.69 12.41 -3.04
N ARG A 212 -17.83 11.54 -2.51
CA ARG A 212 -17.85 11.08 -1.11
C ARG A 212 -16.61 10.31 -0.74
N ALA A 213 -16.38 10.16 0.55
CA ALA A 213 -15.47 9.17 1.11
C ALA A 213 -16.14 7.78 1.11
N LEU A 214 -15.34 6.75 0.86
CA LEU A 214 -15.70 5.34 1.05
C LEU A 214 -15.07 4.83 2.33
N THR A 215 -15.77 4.00 3.08
CA THR A 215 -15.28 3.44 4.33
C THR A 215 -15.03 1.93 4.24
N VAL A 216 -14.08 1.44 5.02
CA VAL A 216 -13.78 0.02 5.21
C VAL A 216 -14.33 -0.39 6.56
N PHE A 217 -15.43 -1.15 6.60
CA PHE A 217 -16.12 -1.51 7.84
C PHE A 217 -16.41 -0.32 8.77
N GLY A 218 -16.71 0.85 8.17
CA GLY A 218 -16.96 2.09 8.92
C GLY A 218 -15.72 2.96 9.15
N TYR A 219 -14.50 2.48 8.95
CA TYR A 219 -13.28 3.27 9.03
C TYR A 219 -13.03 4.03 7.72
N ASP A 220 -12.85 5.35 7.79
CA ASP A 220 -12.61 6.21 6.62
C ASP A 220 -11.13 6.36 6.25
N HIS A 221 -10.23 5.88 7.11
CA HIS A 221 -8.78 5.96 6.94
C HIS A 221 -8.25 7.41 6.75
N ALA A 222 -8.87 8.39 7.42
CA ALA A 222 -8.38 9.77 7.39
C ALA A 222 -6.92 9.86 7.93
N PRO A 223 -6.14 10.82 7.43
CA PRO A 223 -6.42 11.84 6.40
C PRO A 223 -6.36 11.32 4.98
N HIS A 224 -5.88 10.13 4.75
CA HIS A 224 -5.65 9.51 3.46
C HIS A 224 -6.95 9.29 2.65
N GLY A 225 -7.91 8.58 3.23
CA GLY A 225 -9.24 8.31 2.69
C GLY A 225 -9.27 7.54 1.36
N HIS A 226 -10.48 7.17 0.95
CA HIS A 226 -10.74 6.50 -0.32
C HIS A 226 -11.88 7.23 -1.02
N GLY A 227 -11.62 7.89 -2.14
CA GLY A 227 -12.61 8.74 -2.82
C GLY A 227 -13.40 8.00 -3.90
N ASP A 228 -14.68 8.39 -4.01
CA ASP A 228 -15.53 8.20 -5.17
C ASP A 228 -15.49 9.51 -5.96
N VAL A 229 -14.98 9.49 -7.19
CA VAL A 229 -14.59 10.68 -7.95
C VAL A 229 -15.18 10.64 -9.35
N THR A 230 -15.83 11.74 -9.75
CA THR A 230 -16.35 11.96 -11.10
C THR A 230 -15.42 12.89 -11.88
N PHE A 231 -15.20 12.57 -13.13
CA PHE A 231 -14.43 13.36 -14.12
C PHE A 231 -15.38 13.73 -15.27
N GLU A 232 -15.62 15.03 -15.45
CA GLU A 232 -16.52 15.56 -16.48
C GLU A 232 -15.78 16.60 -17.33
N ASN A 233 -15.45 16.21 -18.57
CA ASN A 233 -14.70 17.05 -19.52
C ASN A 233 -13.43 17.66 -18.91
N VAL A 234 -12.72 16.87 -18.12
CA VAL A 234 -11.45 17.27 -17.50
C VAL A 234 -10.39 17.37 -18.56
N ARG A 235 -9.81 18.57 -18.72
CA ARG A 235 -8.81 18.87 -19.74
C ARG A 235 -7.42 18.97 -19.15
N VAL A 236 -6.48 18.24 -19.74
CA VAL A 236 -5.07 18.26 -19.35
C VAL A 236 -4.17 18.32 -20.59
N PRO A 237 -2.98 18.93 -20.50
CA PRO A 237 -2.02 18.97 -21.60
C PRO A 237 -1.64 17.57 -22.11
N ALA A 238 -1.41 17.45 -23.40
CA ALA A 238 -0.97 16.19 -24.00
C ALA A 238 0.37 15.69 -23.46
N SER A 239 1.24 16.58 -22.99
CA SER A 239 2.51 16.25 -22.33
C SER A 239 2.37 15.53 -21.00
N ASN A 240 1.14 15.47 -20.42
CA ASN A 240 0.85 14.69 -19.22
C ASN A 240 0.67 13.19 -19.50
N MET A 241 0.62 12.75 -20.76
CA MET A 241 0.53 11.35 -21.12
C MET A 241 1.81 10.61 -20.72
N LEU A 242 1.65 9.51 -19.96
CA LEU A 242 2.76 8.68 -19.50
C LEU A 242 3.10 7.63 -20.56
N LEU A 243 4.36 7.55 -20.98
CA LEU A 243 4.93 6.57 -21.92
C LEU A 243 4.30 6.56 -23.33
N GLY A 244 3.10 7.13 -23.51
CA GLY A 244 2.35 7.19 -24.75
C GLY A 244 1.01 6.45 -24.72
N GLU A 245 0.20 6.66 -25.76
CA GLU A 245 -1.12 6.04 -25.89
C GLU A 245 -1.03 4.51 -25.99
N GLY A 246 -2.01 3.80 -25.44
CA GLY A 246 -2.08 2.35 -25.47
C GLY A 246 -1.10 1.63 -24.54
N ARG A 247 -0.31 2.35 -23.72
CA ARG A 247 0.72 1.80 -22.85
C ARG A 247 0.29 1.71 -21.37
N GLY A 248 -0.99 1.99 -21.05
CA GLY A 248 -1.51 1.99 -19.70
C GLY A 248 -1.41 0.63 -18.99
N PHE A 249 -1.64 -0.46 -19.72
CA PHE A 249 -1.53 -1.81 -19.16
C PHE A 249 -0.08 -2.17 -18.79
N GLU A 250 0.89 -1.78 -19.62
CA GLU A 250 2.31 -1.95 -19.37
C GLU A 250 2.76 -1.21 -18.10
N ILE A 251 2.33 0.05 -17.96
CA ILE A 251 2.61 0.87 -16.77
C ILE A 251 1.98 0.21 -15.53
N ALA A 252 0.73 -0.27 -15.62
CA ALA A 252 0.06 -0.94 -14.51
C ALA A 252 0.83 -2.17 -14.03
N GLN A 253 1.35 -3.00 -14.94
CA GLN A 253 2.14 -4.17 -14.58
C GLN A 253 3.49 -3.78 -13.90
N GLY A 254 4.14 -2.74 -14.38
CA GLY A 254 5.39 -2.22 -13.81
C GLY A 254 5.19 -1.66 -12.40
N ARG A 255 4.08 -0.95 -12.15
CA ARG A 255 3.73 -0.35 -10.85
C ARG A 255 3.29 -1.37 -9.80
N LEU A 256 2.44 -2.32 -10.20
CA LEU A 256 1.78 -3.22 -9.24
C LEU A 256 2.71 -4.30 -8.68
N GLY A 257 3.80 -4.64 -9.37
CA GLY A 257 4.77 -5.63 -8.89
C GLY A 257 5.39 -5.23 -7.55
N PRO A 258 6.15 -4.12 -7.48
CA PRO A 258 6.73 -3.62 -6.24
C PRO A 258 5.68 -3.24 -5.18
N GLY A 259 4.57 -2.62 -5.58
CA GLY A 259 3.49 -2.26 -4.66
C GLY A 259 2.92 -3.48 -3.91
N ARG A 260 2.74 -4.61 -4.59
CA ARG A 260 2.25 -5.85 -3.99
C ARG A 260 3.17 -6.39 -2.90
N ILE A 261 4.48 -6.39 -3.15
CA ILE A 261 5.43 -6.91 -2.16
C ILE A 261 5.51 -5.99 -0.94
N HIS A 262 5.46 -4.67 -1.12
CA HIS A 262 5.46 -3.72 0.01
C HIS A 262 4.22 -3.92 0.91
N HIS A 263 3.04 -4.19 0.34
CA HIS A 263 1.86 -4.54 1.14
C HIS A 263 2.06 -5.84 1.92
N CYS A 264 2.64 -6.87 1.29
CA CYS A 264 2.92 -8.15 1.96
C CYS A 264 3.91 -8.00 3.12
N MET A 265 4.95 -7.18 2.94
CA MET A 265 5.93 -6.87 3.99
C MET A 265 5.26 -6.21 5.21
N ARG A 266 4.43 -5.18 4.97
CA ARG A 266 3.69 -4.50 6.04
C ARG A 266 2.68 -5.40 6.74
N CYS A 267 2.04 -6.34 6.03
CA CYS A 267 1.16 -7.36 6.65
C CYS A 267 1.87 -8.17 7.72
N ILE A 268 3.15 -8.52 7.51
CA ILE A 268 3.92 -9.28 8.50
C ILE A 268 4.11 -8.43 9.76
N GLY A 269 4.45 -7.15 9.62
CA GLY A 269 4.57 -6.23 10.75
C GLY A 269 3.29 -6.10 11.57
N GLN A 270 2.13 -6.05 10.91
CA GLN A 270 0.84 -6.01 11.59
C GLN A 270 0.51 -7.32 12.30
N ALA A 271 0.86 -8.47 11.71
CA ALA A 271 0.70 -9.77 12.35
C ALA A 271 1.60 -9.92 13.60
N GLU A 272 2.85 -9.45 13.51
CA GLU A 272 3.77 -9.41 14.68
C GLU A 272 3.19 -8.58 15.81
N ARG A 273 2.67 -7.40 15.50
CA ARG A 273 2.04 -6.54 16.51
C ARG A 273 0.81 -7.18 17.15
N ALA A 274 -0.03 -7.86 16.35
CA ALA A 274 -1.19 -8.57 16.88
C ALA A 274 -0.78 -9.73 17.79
N LEU A 275 0.26 -10.48 17.41
CA LEU A 275 0.82 -11.55 18.24
C LEU A 275 1.40 -11.02 19.55
N GLU A 276 2.10 -9.89 19.53
CA GLU A 276 2.61 -9.23 20.74
C GLU A 276 1.47 -8.77 21.65
N ALA A 277 0.43 -8.14 21.09
CA ALA A 277 -0.75 -7.72 21.83
C ALA A 277 -1.44 -8.94 22.49
N MET A 278 -1.58 -10.06 21.76
CA MET A 278 -2.13 -11.31 22.30
C MET A 278 -1.30 -11.83 23.46
N LYS A 279 0.03 -11.87 23.35
CA LYS A 279 0.95 -12.33 24.41
C LYS A 279 0.89 -11.43 25.64
N THR A 280 0.94 -10.13 25.45
CA THR A 280 0.87 -9.13 26.53
C THR A 280 -0.45 -9.25 27.30
N ARG A 281 -1.56 -9.34 26.56
CA ARG A 281 -2.88 -9.50 27.14
C ARG A 281 -3.00 -10.83 27.90
N ALA A 282 -2.53 -11.92 27.33
CA ALA A 282 -2.56 -13.25 27.95
C ALA A 282 -1.79 -13.31 29.27
N ASN A 283 -0.65 -12.64 29.36
CA ASN A 283 0.18 -12.59 30.56
C ASN A 283 -0.40 -11.70 31.66
N SER A 284 -1.21 -10.71 31.33
CA SER A 284 -1.79 -9.75 32.29
C SER A 284 -3.18 -10.15 32.79
N ARG A 285 -3.92 -11.02 32.09
CA ARG A 285 -5.31 -11.36 32.43
C ARG A 285 -5.43 -12.70 33.14
N VAL A 286 -6.23 -12.72 34.21
CA VAL A 286 -6.59 -13.90 34.94
C VAL A 286 -8.06 -14.24 34.72
N ALA A 287 -8.36 -15.45 34.35
CA ALA A 287 -9.72 -15.98 34.20
C ALA A 287 -9.78 -17.41 34.77
N PHE A 288 -10.82 -17.69 35.54
CA PHE A 288 -10.97 -18.98 36.21
C PHE A 288 -9.74 -19.39 37.03
N GLY A 289 -9.20 -18.43 37.80
CA GLY A 289 -8.11 -18.64 38.75
C GLY A 289 -6.69 -18.73 38.18
N THR A 290 -6.50 -18.70 36.83
CA THR A 290 -5.18 -18.76 36.18
C THR A 290 -5.03 -17.70 35.08
N LYS A 291 -3.78 -17.36 34.74
CA LYS A 291 -3.51 -16.46 33.61
C LYS A 291 -4.01 -17.05 32.29
N LEU A 292 -4.43 -16.22 31.39
CA LEU A 292 -4.81 -16.66 30.02
C LEU A 292 -3.64 -17.37 29.33
N SER A 293 -2.39 -16.91 29.56
CA SER A 293 -1.17 -17.53 29.02
C SER A 293 -0.93 -18.97 29.50
N GLU A 294 -1.64 -19.44 30.54
CA GLU A 294 -1.60 -20.83 31.05
C GLU A 294 -2.67 -21.71 30.38
N LYS A 295 -3.62 -21.11 29.62
CA LYS A 295 -4.67 -21.88 28.93
C LYS A 295 -4.12 -22.52 27.66
N GLY A 296 -4.26 -23.85 27.54
CA GLY A 296 -3.71 -24.63 26.44
C GLY A 296 -4.14 -24.13 25.03
N ALA A 297 -5.43 -23.81 24.86
CA ALA A 297 -5.97 -23.33 23.60
C ALA A 297 -5.28 -22.02 23.12
N LEU A 298 -5.04 -21.07 24.03
CA LEU A 298 -4.37 -19.80 23.67
C LEU A 298 -2.88 -20.01 23.38
N ARG A 299 -2.22 -20.89 24.15
CA ARG A 299 -0.81 -21.25 23.90
C ARG A 299 -0.61 -21.86 22.52
N HIS A 300 -1.53 -22.73 22.07
CA HIS A 300 -1.48 -23.30 20.72
C HIS A 300 -1.66 -22.20 19.65
N LYS A 301 -2.63 -21.28 19.82
CA LYS A 301 -2.82 -20.15 18.91
C LYS A 301 -1.57 -19.27 18.77
N VAL A 302 -0.88 -18.97 19.87
CA VAL A 302 0.38 -18.21 19.88
C VAL A 302 1.48 -18.96 19.09
N ALA A 303 1.60 -20.28 19.29
CA ALA A 303 2.57 -21.10 18.58
C ALA A 303 2.28 -21.18 17.08
N GLU A 304 1.03 -21.42 16.69
CA GLU A 304 0.60 -21.45 15.30
C GLU A 304 0.78 -20.09 14.62
N ALA A 305 0.47 -18.99 15.32
CA ALA A 305 0.69 -17.65 14.81
C ALA A 305 2.18 -17.41 14.49
N ARG A 306 3.09 -17.83 15.38
CA ARG A 306 4.53 -17.75 15.12
C ARG A 306 4.94 -18.53 13.88
N ILE A 307 4.50 -19.77 13.75
CA ILE A 307 4.78 -20.62 12.59
C ILE A 307 4.30 -19.95 11.30
N LYS A 308 3.07 -19.46 11.25
CA LYS A 308 2.48 -18.82 10.06
C LYS A 308 3.18 -17.52 9.68
N ILE A 309 3.57 -16.71 10.66
CA ILE A 309 4.35 -15.49 10.42
C ILE A 309 5.68 -15.84 9.77
N ASP A 310 6.43 -16.77 10.34
CA ASP A 310 7.77 -17.09 9.86
C ASP A 310 7.72 -17.79 8.49
N GLN A 311 6.77 -18.68 8.24
CA GLN A 311 6.53 -19.26 6.91
C GLN A 311 6.24 -18.15 5.87
N THR A 312 5.35 -17.21 6.19
CA THR A 312 4.97 -16.14 5.27
C THR A 312 6.12 -15.17 5.04
N ARG A 313 6.89 -14.84 6.09
CA ARG A 313 8.09 -14.01 5.97
C ARG A 313 9.10 -14.63 5.01
N LEU A 314 9.38 -15.92 5.15
CA LEU A 314 10.30 -16.62 4.24
C LEU A 314 9.80 -16.60 2.80
N MET A 315 8.49 -16.77 2.58
CA MET A 315 7.90 -16.63 1.24
C MET A 315 8.09 -15.21 0.67
N VAL A 316 7.88 -14.16 1.49
CA VAL A 316 8.04 -12.76 1.07
C VAL A 316 9.49 -12.44 0.76
N LEU A 317 10.44 -12.87 1.59
CA LEU A 317 11.87 -12.70 1.33
C LEU A 317 12.32 -13.44 0.06
N TYR A 318 11.80 -14.65 -0.18
CA TYR A 318 12.07 -15.38 -1.40
C TYR A 318 11.54 -14.67 -2.65
N ALA A 319 10.30 -14.13 -2.58
CA ALA A 319 9.73 -13.35 -3.69
C ALA A 319 10.54 -12.07 -3.94
N ALA A 320 10.97 -11.36 -2.89
CA ALA A 320 11.84 -10.19 -2.99
C ALA A 320 13.17 -10.54 -3.69
N HIS A 321 13.84 -11.59 -3.24
CA HIS A 321 15.06 -12.08 -3.87
C HIS A 321 14.86 -12.44 -5.35
N LYS A 322 13.74 -13.08 -5.70
CA LYS A 322 13.41 -13.39 -7.09
C LYS A 322 13.23 -12.12 -7.93
N MET A 323 12.53 -11.12 -7.39
CA MET A 323 12.38 -9.83 -8.09
C MET A 323 13.73 -9.18 -8.39
N ASP A 324 14.66 -9.21 -7.43
CA ASP A 324 15.99 -8.62 -7.58
C ASP A 324 16.87 -9.40 -8.56
N THR A 325 16.72 -10.73 -8.67
CA THR A 325 17.61 -11.58 -9.47
C THR A 325 17.12 -11.88 -10.88
N VAL A 326 15.79 -12.03 -11.08
CA VAL A 326 15.21 -12.41 -12.38
C VAL A 326 14.18 -11.42 -12.89
N GLY A 327 13.89 -10.36 -12.12
CA GLY A 327 12.94 -9.30 -12.46
C GLY A 327 11.47 -9.66 -12.22
N ASN A 328 10.61 -8.64 -12.18
CA ASN A 328 9.19 -8.74 -11.82
C ASN A 328 8.40 -9.71 -12.72
N LYS A 329 8.69 -9.71 -14.03
CA LYS A 329 7.98 -10.56 -14.99
C LYS A 329 8.22 -12.05 -14.75
N ALA A 330 9.45 -12.44 -14.43
CA ALA A 330 9.80 -13.83 -14.13
C ALA A 330 9.33 -14.22 -12.72
N ALA A 331 9.37 -13.31 -11.75
CA ALA A 331 8.94 -13.52 -10.36
C ALA A 331 7.40 -13.43 -10.16
N ARG A 332 6.61 -13.26 -11.23
CA ARG A 332 5.15 -13.02 -11.14
C ARG A 332 4.37 -14.08 -10.34
N LYS A 333 4.82 -15.34 -10.38
CA LYS A 333 4.19 -16.44 -9.62
C LYS A 333 4.43 -16.26 -8.13
N GLU A 334 5.66 -16.01 -7.72
CA GLU A 334 6.04 -15.77 -6.33
C GLU A 334 5.35 -14.52 -5.77
N ILE A 335 5.25 -13.45 -6.56
CA ILE A 335 4.49 -12.23 -6.21
C ILE A 335 3.00 -12.55 -6.00
N ALA A 336 2.39 -13.37 -6.86
CA ALA A 336 1.01 -13.80 -6.71
C ALA A 336 0.82 -14.65 -5.44
N MET A 337 1.74 -15.57 -5.15
CA MET A 337 1.69 -16.43 -3.96
C MET A 337 1.70 -15.60 -2.66
N ILE A 338 2.62 -14.66 -2.52
CA ILE A 338 2.69 -13.84 -1.30
C ILE A 338 1.50 -12.89 -1.16
N LYS A 339 0.94 -12.42 -2.27
CA LYS A 339 -0.23 -11.53 -2.27
C LYS A 339 -1.49 -12.23 -1.76
N VAL A 340 -1.57 -13.55 -1.89
CA VAL A 340 -2.60 -14.38 -1.25
C VAL A 340 -2.24 -14.71 0.19
N ALA A 341 -1.01 -15.19 0.43
CA ALA A 341 -0.59 -15.73 1.72
C ALA A 341 -0.51 -14.66 2.81
N ALA A 342 0.16 -13.52 2.56
CA ALA A 342 0.44 -12.53 3.60
C ALA A 342 -0.83 -11.84 4.16
N PRO A 343 -1.78 -11.34 3.35
CA PRO A 343 -3.01 -10.76 3.89
C PRO A 343 -3.91 -11.78 4.58
N ARG A 344 -3.92 -13.03 4.11
CA ARG A 344 -4.68 -14.10 4.80
C ARG A 344 -4.10 -14.40 6.17
N MET A 345 -2.80 -14.59 6.25
CA MET A 345 -2.07 -14.83 7.50
C MET A 345 -2.26 -13.69 8.50
N ALA A 346 -2.02 -12.44 8.07
CA ALA A 346 -2.15 -11.29 8.96
C ALA A 346 -3.57 -11.12 9.50
N ARG A 347 -4.60 -11.23 8.64
CA ARG A 347 -6.00 -11.17 9.07
C ARG A 347 -6.33 -12.28 10.07
N GLU A 348 -5.87 -13.50 9.83
CA GLU A 348 -6.11 -14.64 10.73
C GLU A 348 -5.50 -14.39 12.12
N ILE A 349 -4.27 -13.93 12.21
CA ILE A 349 -3.61 -13.66 13.48
C ILE A 349 -4.25 -12.50 14.22
N ILE A 350 -4.66 -11.44 13.51
CA ILE A 350 -5.40 -10.32 14.11
C ILE A 350 -6.74 -10.79 14.65
N ASP A 351 -7.48 -11.63 13.91
CA ASP A 351 -8.74 -12.24 14.34
C ASP A 351 -8.56 -13.07 15.61
N GLU A 352 -7.51 -13.90 15.66
CA GLU A 352 -7.18 -14.72 16.83
C GLU A 352 -6.72 -13.90 18.05
N ALA A 353 -6.24 -12.68 17.87
CA ALA A 353 -5.90 -11.77 18.96
C ALA A 353 -7.15 -11.12 19.59
N ILE A 354 -8.24 -10.91 18.84
CA ILE A 354 -9.46 -10.25 19.29
C ILE A 354 -10.09 -10.94 20.53
N PRO A 355 -10.34 -12.27 20.54
CA PRO A 355 -10.96 -12.92 21.68
C PRO A 355 -10.18 -12.77 22.99
N GLY A 356 -8.86 -12.72 22.93
CA GLY A 356 -8.01 -12.49 24.11
C GLY A 356 -8.22 -11.12 24.75
N HIS A 357 -8.76 -10.15 23.99
CA HIS A 357 -9.08 -8.81 24.45
C HIS A 357 -10.57 -8.64 24.82
N GLY A 358 -11.41 -9.67 24.56
CA GLY A 358 -12.84 -9.64 24.83
C GLY A 358 -13.53 -8.54 24.02
N GLY A 359 -14.55 -7.87 24.60
CA GLY A 359 -15.26 -6.76 23.94
C GLY A 359 -14.37 -5.60 23.50
N GLY A 360 -13.26 -5.36 24.20
CA GLY A 360 -12.27 -4.37 23.81
C GLY A 360 -11.58 -4.69 22.47
N GLY A 361 -11.46 -5.98 22.14
CA GLY A 361 -10.82 -6.40 20.88
C GLY A 361 -11.60 -5.99 19.60
N VAL A 362 -12.92 -5.83 19.71
CA VAL A 362 -13.79 -5.37 18.61
C VAL A 362 -14.07 -3.86 18.67
N SER A 363 -13.52 -3.15 19.66
CA SER A 363 -13.67 -1.71 19.84
C SER A 363 -12.42 -0.94 19.36
N GLN A 364 -12.44 0.37 19.50
CA GLN A 364 -11.31 1.26 19.22
C GLN A 364 -10.14 1.16 20.20
N GLU A 365 -10.32 0.48 21.36
CA GLU A 365 -9.36 0.47 22.47
C GLU A 365 -8.00 -0.17 22.12
N PHE A 366 -8.01 -1.24 21.32
CA PHE A 366 -6.80 -2.02 21.02
C PHE A 366 -6.40 -1.98 19.55
N LYS A 367 -7.06 -1.18 18.72
CA LYS A 367 -6.80 -1.06 17.26
C LYS A 367 -6.85 -2.40 16.49
N LEU A 368 -7.26 -3.49 17.11
CA LEU A 368 -7.37 -4.81 16.45
C LEU A 368 -8.48 -4.84 15.41
N ALA A 369 -9.65 -4.26 15.71
CA ALA A 369 -10.75 -4.14 14.75
C ALA A 369 -10.35 -3.30 13.54
N TYR A 370 -9.64 -2.17 13.75
CA TYR A 370 -9.11 -1.34 12.69
C TYR A 370 -8.09 -2.11 11.82
N ALA A 371 -7.14 -2.81 12.46
CA ALA A 371 -6.15 -3.62 11.77
C ALA A 371 -6.79 -4.77 10.98
N TYR A 372 -7.83 -5.43 11.53
CA TYR A 372 -8.61 -6.46 10.85
C TYR A 372 -9.26 -5.92 9.56
N GLY A 373 -9.95 -4.79 9.65
CA GLY A 373 -10.58 -4.13 8.51
C GLY A 373 -9.57 -3.74 7.45
N SER A 374 -8.49 -3.08 7.84
CA SER A 374 -7.41 -2.66 6.95
C SER A 374 -6.74 -3.85 6.22
N ASN A 375 -6.41 -4.93 6.94
CA ASN A 375 -5.84 -6.12 6.30
C ASN A 375 -6.85 -6.87 5.40
N ARG A 376 -8.16 -6.77 5.69
CA ARG A 376 -9.17 -7.39 4.82
C ARG A 376 -9.20 -6.75 3.43
N THR A 377 -8.92 -5.44 3.32
CA THR A 377 -8.86 -4.75 2.02
C THR A 377 -7.72 -5.25 1.15
N LEU A 378 -6.60 -5.67 1.75
CA LEU A 378 -5.43 -6.15 1.00
C LEU A 378 -5.67 -7.49 0.28
N ARG A 379 -6.76 -8.18 0.57
CA ARG A 379 -7.23 -9.34 -0.22
C ARG A 379 -8.00 -8.94 -1.49
N LEU A 380 -8.24 -7.63 -1.68
CA LEU A 380 -8.95 -7.05 -2.82
C LEU A 380 -8.07 -6.08 -3.59
N ALA A 381 -7.37 -5.18 -2.90
CA ALA A 381 -6.49 -4.17 -3.49
C ALA A 381 -5.33 -4.81 -4.26
N ASP A 382 -4.89 -4.16 -5.35
CA ASP A 382 -3.82 -4.64 -6.25
C ASP A 382 -4.08 -6.04 -6.86
N GLY A 383 -5.35 -6.37 -7.04
CA GLY A 383 -5.85 -7.64 -7.51
C GLY A 383 -6.38 -8.53 -6.37
N PRO A 384 -7.63 -9.02 -6.50
CA PRO A 384 -8.22 -9.91 -5.51
C PRO A 384 -7.53 -11.27 -5.47
N ASP A 385 -7.74 -12.00 -4.35
CA ASP A 385 -7.20 -13.35 -4.15
C ASP A 385 -7.44 -14.26 -5.37
N GLU A 386 -8.62 -14.19 -5.97
CA GLU A 386 -9.06 -15.03 -7.10
C GLU A 386 -8.19 -14.81 -8.35
N VAL A 387 -7.81 -13.56 -8.64
CA VAL A 387 -6.93 -13.21 -9.77
C VAL A 387 -5.53 -13.79 -9.55
N HIS A 388 -5.02 -13.72 -8.31
CA HIS A 388 -3.71 -14.26 -7.98
C HIS A 388 -3.70 -15.80 -7.96
N LEU A 389 -4.74 -16.43 -7.40
CA LEU A 389 -4.90 -17.90 -7.42
C LEU A 389 -4.97 -18.45 -8.83
N GLU A 390 -5.73 -17.79 -9.72
CA GLU A 390 -5.81 -18.16 -11.14
C GLU A 390 -4.44 -18.02 -11.84
N ALA A 391 -3.68 -16.95 -11.53
CA ALA A 391 -2.34 -16.76 -12.08
C ALA A 391 -1.37 -17.87 -11.63
N ILE A 392 -1.45 -18.28 -10.35
CA ILE A 392 -0.64 -19.38 -9.79
C ILE A 392 -1.02 -20.69 -10.49
N ALA A 393 -2.32 -21.01 -10.56
CA ALA A 393 -2.79 -22.24 -11.18
C ALA A 393 -2.34 -22.36 -12.64
N LYS A 394 -2.52 -21.30 -13.44
CA LYS A 394 -2.02 -21.25 -14.84
C LYS A 394 -0.51 -21.46 -14.94
N ALA A 395 0.26 -20.96 -13.99
CA ALA A 395 1.70 -21.18 -14.00
C ALA A 395 2.07 -22.63 -13.67
N GLU A 396 1.33 -23.31 -12.78
CA GLU A 396 1.55 -24.72 -12.45
C GLU A 396 1.20 -25.66 -13.61
N PHE A 397 0.07 -25.43 -14.27
CA PHE A 397 -0.33 -26.26 -15.41
C PHE A 397 0.56 -26.09 -16.65
N ARG A 398 1.15 -24.91 -16.88
CA ARG A 398 2.08 -24.68 -18.01
C ARG A 398 3.44 -25.37 -17.87
N LYS A 399 3.78 -25.89 -16.70
CA LYS A 399 5.04 -26.61 -16.48
C LYS A 399 5.04 -28.03 -17.06
N ASN A 400 3.90 -28.52 -17.53
CA ASN A 400 3.73 -29.87 -18.04
C ASN A 400 3.67 -29.93 -19.59
N ASP A 401 3.86 -28.79 -20.27
CA ASP A 401 4.04 -28.68 -21.72
C ASP A 401 5.52 -28.38 -22.03
#